data_084cb7bbe8680e40576863e7fa346baa
#
_entry.id   084cb7bbe8680e40576863e7fa346baa
#
_cell.length_a   1.000
_cell.length_b   1.000
_cell.length_c   1.000
_cell.angle_alpha   90.00
_cell.angle_beta   90.00
_cell.angle_gamma   90.00
#
_symmetry.space_group_name_H-M   'P 1'
#
loop_
_entity.id
_entity.type
_entity.pdbx_description
1 polymer ?
#
loop_
_entity_poly.entity_id
_entity_poly.type
_entity_poly.pdbx_seq_one_letter_code
_entity_poly.pdbx_strand_id
1 'polypeptide(L)'
;RQMCIRDRPGARVLDLYAGSGQLGIEALSRGAARCVFLDENREAVNIVMKNCKNCGVFDRSRVNIGEAARFLSACREQFDLVLLDPPFRGGTLEKILPAVEKCVAPGGIVLCESETGIVLPAQTGSLTLQKQYKYGKVLLWKYTKPMQSAAEQEGEAL
;
A
#
# COMPACT_ATOMS: atom_id res chain seq x y z
N ARG A 1 1.33 -6.35 -11.84
CA ARG A 1 1.76 -5.21 -11.01
C ARG A 1 1.54 -3.87 -11.69
N GLN A 2 2.02 -3.72 -12.89
CA GLN A 2 1.97 -2.44 -13.61
C GLN A 2 0.56 -1.94 -13.92
N MET A 3 -0.39 -2.83 -14.16
CA MET A 3 -1.75 -2.47 -14.55
C MET A 3 -2.52 -1.73 -13.44
N CYS A 4 -2.23 -2.02 -12.17
CA CYS A 4 -2.96 -1.42 -11.05
C CYS A 4 -2.43 -0.03 -10.67
N ILE A 5 -1.20 0.30 -11.07
CA ILE A 5 -0.54 1.57 -10.78
C ILE A 5 -0.85 2.61 -11.87
N ARG A 6 -1.12 2.16 -13.10
CA ARG A 6 -1.28 3.01 -14.28
C ARG A 6 -2.41 4.03 -14.21
N ASP A 7 -3.47 3.71 -13.50
CA ASP A 7 -4.72 4.46 -13.58
C ASP A 7 -4.95 5.40 -12.40
N ARG A 8 -3.88 5.79 -11.69
CA ARG A 8 -4.01 6.63 -10.50
C ARG A 8 -3.06 7.83 -10.49
N PRO A 9 -3.14 8.71 -11.52
CA PRO A 9 -2.39 9.95 -11.48
C PRO A 9 -2.81 10.79 -10.28
N GLY A 10 -1.84 11.42 -9.61
CA GLY A 10 -2.11 12.20 -8.42
C GLY A 10 -2.33 11.41 -7.15
N ALA A 11 -2.13 10.09 -7.17
CA ALA A 11 -2.36 9.23 -6.01
C ALA A 11 -1.36 9.49 -4.86
N ARG A 12 -1.87 9.37 -3.64
CA ARG A 12 -1.05 9.29 -2.42
C ARG A 12 -0.76 7.81 -2.17
N VAL A 13 0.51 7.44 -2.14
CA VAL A 13 0.95 6.05 -2.09
C VAL A 13 1.66 5.76 -0.77
N LEU A 14 1.39 4.60 -0.19
CA LEU A 14 2.14 4.05 0.94
C LEU A 14 2.79 2.73 0.51
N ASP A 15 4.12 2.69 0.59
CA ASP A 15 4.92 1.47 0.37
C ASP A 15 5.38 0.98 1.74
N LEU A 16 4.62 0.05 2.32
CA LEU A 16 4.72 -0.29 3.75
C LEU A 16 5.91 -1.19 4.09
N TYR A 17 6.36 -1.99 3.16
CA TYR A 17 7.54 -2.85 3.28
C TYR A 17 8.45 -2.55 2.10
N ALA A 18 9.04 -1.35 2.15
CA ALA A 18 9.61 -0.74 0.95
C ALA A 18 10.82 -1.49 0.35
N GLY A 19 11.66 -2.10 1.18
CA GLY A 19 12.86 -2.78 0.70
C GLY A 19 13.79 -1.82 -0.05
N SER A 20 13.90 -1.99 -1.37
CA SER A 20 14.65 -1.07 -2.24
C SER A 20 13.84 0.14 -2.69
N GLY A 21 12.54 0.16 -2.42
CA GLY A 21 11.63 1.22 -2.84
C GLY A 21 11.14 1.10 -4.28
N GLN A 22 11.39 -0.02 -4.94
CA GLN A 22 11.09 -0.18 -6.37
C GLN A 22 9.61 0.05 -6.70
N LEU A 23 8.69 -0.49 -5.90
CA LEU A 23 7.25 -0.37 -6.15
C LEU A 23 6.77 1.07 -6.00
N GLY A 24 7.15 1.73 -4.90
CA GLY A 24 6.76 3.12 -4.65
C GLY A 24 7.39 4.08 -5.66
N ILE A 25 8.65 3.85 -6.04
CA ILE A 25 9.32 4.65 -7.07
C ILE A 25 8.63 4.47 -8.42
N GLU A 26 8.23 3.25 -8.77
CA GLU A 26 7.47 3.00 -9.98
C GLU A 26 6.14 3.77 -9.98
N ALA A 27 5.43 3.78 -8.85
CA ALA A 27 4.20 4.55 -8.71
C ALA A 27 4.43 6.05 -8.93
N LEU A 28 5.50 6.60 -8.35
CA LEU A 28 5.87 8.00 -8.54
C LEU A 28 6.21 8.29 -10.01
N SER A 29 6.94 7.39 -10.65
CA SER A 29 7.31 7.54 -12.08
C SER A 29 6.10 7.50 -13.01
N ARG A 30 4.99 6.90 -12.56
CA ARG A 30 3.74 6.81 -13.31
C ARG A 30 2.73 7.89 -12.94
N GLY A 31 3.14 8.89 -12.16
CA GLY A 31 2.33 10.07 -11.90
C GLY A 31 1.69 10.15 -10.52
N ALA A 32 2.04 9.29 -9.58
CA ALA A 32 1.61 9.45 -8.19
C ALA A 32 2.10 10.80 -7.66
N ALA A 33 1.28 11.45 -6.84
CA ALA A 33 1.62 12.76 -6.29
C ALA A 33 2.74 12.66 -5.27
N ARG A 34 2.69 11.64 -4.42
CA ARG A 34 3.66 11.42 -3.34
C ARG A 34 3.67 9.95 -2.94
N CYS A 35 4.76 9.53 -2.34
CA CYS A 35 4.88 8.20 -1.76
C CYS A 35 5.56 8.28 -0.40
N VAL A 36 4.95 7.64 0.58
CA VAL A 36 5.55 7.39 1.89
C VAL A 36 6.10 5.98 1.87
N PHE A 37 7.40 5.85 2.11
CA PHE A 37 8.09 4.57 2.19
C PHE A 37 8.37 4.24 3.66
N LEU A 38 8.12 3.02 4.05
CA LEU A 38 8.45 2.53 5.39
C LEU A 38 9.21 1.22 5.29
N ASP A 39 10.27 1.10 6.07
CA ASP A 39 10.95 -0.16 6.32
C ASP A 39 11.54 -0.13 7.73
N GLU A 40 11.59 -1.27 8.39
CA GLU A 40 12.18 -1.34 9.73
C GLU A 40 13.70 -1.45 9.70
N ASN A 41 14.28 -1.77 8.54
CA ASN A 41 15.71 -1.93 8.35
C ASN A 41 16.34 -0.61 7.90
N ARG A 42 17.31 -0.10 8.67
CA ARG A 42 17.99 1.17 8.34
C ARG A 42 18.72 1.10 7.01
N GLU A 43 19.33 -0.03 6.70
CA GLU A 43 20.05 -0.21 5.43
C GLU A 43 19.09 -0.12 4.24
N ALA A 44 17.90 -0.73 4.36
CA ALA A 44 16.85 -0.61 3.36
C ALA A 44 16.40 0.85 3.19
N VAL A 45 16.17 1.56 4.29
CA VAL A 45 15.80 2.99 4.26
C VAL A 45 16.83 3.82 3.51
N ASN A 46 18.12 3.59 3.76
CA ASN A 46 19.19 4.29 3.08
C ASN A 46 19.20 3.99 1.57
N ILE A 47 18.93 2.75 1.20
CA ILE A 47 18.83 2.33 -0.21
C ILE A 47 17.62 3.01 -0.89
N VAL A 48 16.48 3.07 -0.22
CA VAL A 48 15.29 3.76 -0.76
C VAL A 48 15.61 5.23 -1.01
N MET A 49 16.24 5.91 -0.05
CA MET A 49 16.61 7.32 -0.21
C MET A 49 17.53 7.54 -1.41
N LYS A 50 18.54 6.69 -1.55
CA LYS A 50 19.47 6.74 -2.68
C LYS A 50 18.74 6.52 -4.01
N ASN A 51 17.87 5.51 -4.06
CA ASN A 51 17.12 5.18 -5.28
C ASN A 51 16.16 6.31 -5.66
N CYS A 52 15.49 6.94 -4.69
CA CYS A 52 14.62 8.08 -4.94
C CYS A 52 15.39 9.26 -5.54
N LYS A 53 16.57 9.53 -5.03
CA LYS A 53 17.44 10.58 -5.57
C LYS A 53 17.89 10.25 -6.99
N ASN A 54 18.33 9.02 -7.21
CA ASN A 54 18.80 8.57 -8.53
C ASN A 54 17.70 8.60 -9.58
N CYS A 55 16.45 8.38 -9.18
CA CYS A 55 15.30 8.37 -10.10
C CYS A 55 14.62 9.75 -10.21
N GLY A 56 15.11 10.76 -9.51
CA GLY A 56 14.56 12.11 -9.59
C GLY A 56 13.21 12.29 -8.90
N VAL A 57 12.84 11.42 -7.96
CA VAL A 57 11.54 11.46 -7.27
C VAL A 57 11.65 11.77 -5.77
N PHE A 58 12.83 12.13 -5.31
CA PHE A 58 13.08 12.35 -3.89
C PHE A 58 12.21 13.47 -3.30
N ASP A 59 11.93 14.51 -4.07
CA ASP A 59 11.10 15.64 -3.66
C ASP A 59 9.62 15.27 -3.42
N ARG A 60 9.18 14.14 -3.96
CA ARG A 60 7.83 13.61 -3.77
C ARG A 60 7.80 12.38 -2.85
N SER A 61 8.91 12.12 -2.17
CA SER A 61 9.11 10.94 -1.34
C SER A 61 9.28 11.36 0.12
N ARG A 62 8.74 10.53 1.01
CA ARG A 62 9.01 10.59 2.44
C ARG A 62 9.43 9.20 2.89
N VAL A 63 10.62 9.07 3.45
CA VAL A 63 11.19 7.78 3.82
C VAL A 63 11.30 7.71 5.34
N ASN A 64 10.62 6.74 5.94
CA ASN A 64 10.56 6.54 7.38
C ASN A 64 11.15 5.18 7.75
N ILE A 65 11.79 5.12 8.91
CA ILE A 65 12.23 3.86 9.51
C ILE A 65 11.25 3.49 10.62
N GLY A 66 10.84 2.24 10.69
CA GLY A 66 9.98 1.76 11.76
C GLY A 66 9.21 0.49 11.40
N GLU A 67 8.50 -0.01 12.39
CA GLU A 67 7.65 -1.19 12.26
C GLU A 67 6.29 -0.82 11.68
N ALA A 68 5.77 -1.65 10.78
CA ALA A 68 4.55 -1.40 10.04
C ALA A 68 3.33 -1.17 10.96
N ALA A 69 3.12 -2.06 11.92
CA ALA A 69 1.96 -1.95 12.83
C ALA A 69 1.98 -0.65 13.64
N ARG A 70 3.16 -0.27 14.14
CA ARG A 70 3.34 0.97 14.90
C ARG A 70 3.09 2.19 14.04
N PHE A 71 3.63 2.21 12.83
CA PHE A 71 3.40 3.29 11.87
C PHE A 71 1.90 3.47 11.60
N LEU A 72 1.20 2.38 11.30
CA LEU A 72 -0.22 2.44 10.97
C LEU A 72 -1.07 2.90 12.15
N SER A 73 -0.73 2.50 13.37
CA SER A 73 -1.48 2.93 14.56
C SER A 73 -1.38 4.43 14.83
N ALA A 74 -0.27 5.05 14.44
CA ALA A 74 -0.02 6.48 14.62
C ALA A 74 -0.38 7.32 13.38
N CYS A 75 -0.62 6.68 12.24
CA CYS A 75 -0.84 7.37 10.97
C CYS A 75 -2.22 8.03 10.94
N ARG A 76 -2.24 9.34 10.62
CA ARG A 76 -3.46 10.12 10.44
C ARG A 76 -3.76 10.38 8.98
N GLU A 77 -2.84 10.00 8.11
CA GLU A 77 -2.94 10.21 6.67
C GLU A 77 -3.71 9.07 6.01
N GLN A 78 -4.41 9.39 4.93
CA GLN A 78 -5.09 8.39 4.10
C GLN A 78 -4.40 8.27 2.75
N PHE A 79 -4.36 7.04 2.22
CA PHE A 79 -3.67 6.73 0.98
C PHE A 79 -4.65 6.17 -0.06
N ASP A 80 -4.40 6.52 -1.31
CA ASP A 80 -5.17 6.03 -2.45
C ASP A 80 -4.67 4.68 -2.92
N LEU A 81 -3.41 4.38 -2.67
CA LEU A 81 -2.77 3.11 -3.01
C LEU A 81 -1.84 2.69 -1.87
N VAL A 82 -2.04 1.50 -1.34
CA VAL A 82 -1.16 0.89 -0.35
C VAL A 82 -0.55 -0.37 -0.94
N LEU A 83 0.77 -0.45 -0.90
CA LEU A 83 1.56 -1.56 -1.42
C LEU A 83 2.07 -2.40 -0.24
N LEU A 84 1.76 -3.67 -0.22
CA LEU A 84 2.13 -4.61 0.83
C LEU A 84 2.90 -5.78 0.24
N ASP A 85 4.22 -5.71 0.31
CA ASP A 85 5.11 -6.78 -0.14
C ASP A 85 6.03 -7.20 1.02
N PRO A 86 5.48 -7.79 2.10
CA PRO A 86 6.27 -8.19 3.26
C PRO A 86 7.17 -9.38 2.93
N PRO A 87 8.21 -9.61 3.73
CA PRO A 87 8.95 -10.87 3.65
C PRO A 87 7.99 -12.05 3.73
N PHE A 88 8.24 -13.10 2.95
CA PHE A 88 7.39 -14.29 2.92
C PHE A 88 7.48 -15.04 4.25
N ARG A 89 6.66 -14.62 5.21
CA ARG A 89 6.48 -15.28 6.49
C ARG A 89 4.99 -15.41 6.75
N GLY A 90 4.57 -16.57 7.17
CA GLY A 90 3.16 -16.89 7.40
C GLY A 90 2.47 -15.87 8.30
N GLY A 91 1.30 -15.39 7.90
CA GLY A 91 0.41 -14.61 8.72
C GLY A 91 0.66 -13.11 8.76
N THR A 92 1.72 -12.58 8.14
CA THR A 92 2.01 -11.13 8.18
C THR A 92 0.91 -10.31 7.54
N LEU A 93 0.50 -10.65 6.31
CA LEU A 93 -0.54 -9.92 5.59
C LEU A 93 -1.89 -10.00 6.30
N GLU A 94 -2.28 -11.17 6.76
CA GLU A 94 -3.53 -11.37 7.47
C GLU A 94 -3.62 -10.50 8.73
N LYS A 95 -2.51 -10.40 9.47
CA LYS A 95 -2.44 -9.60 10.68
C LYS A 95 -2.45 -8.10 10.42
N ILE A 96 -1.82 -7.63 9.34
CA ILE A 96 -1.65 -6.21 9.08
C ILE A 96 -2.85 -5.58 8.36
N LEU A 97 -3.60 -6.35 7.57
CA LEU A 97 -4.71 -5.84 6.77
C LEU A 97 -5.74 -5.01 7.56
N PRO A 98 -6.17 -5.42 8.77
CA PRO A 98 -7.13 -4.61 9.53
C PRO A 98 -6.60 -3.22 9.88
N ALA A 99 -5.30 -3.09 10.17
CA ALA A 99 -4.69 -1.79 10.45
C ALA A 99 -4.53 -0.95 9.17
N VAL A 100 -4.22 -1.59 8.05
CA VAL A 100 -4.11 -0.93 6.74
C VAL A 100 -5.45 -0.34 6.31
N GLU A 101 -6.54 -1.06 6.55
CA GLU A 101 -7.89 -0.63 6.15
C GLU A 101 -8.20 0.80 6.61
N LYS A 102 -7.79 1.15 7.82
CA LYS A 102 -8.04 2.48 8.40
C LYS A 102 -7.29 3.61 7.68
N CYS A 103 -6.21 3.27 6.99
CA CYS A 103 -5.36 4.23 6.29
C CYS A 103 -5.67 4.33 4.79
N VAL A 104 -6.66 3.60 4.30
CA VAL A 104 -7.06 3.62 2.90
C VAL A 104 -8.18 4.63 2.70
N ALA A 105 -8.00 5.54 1.75
CA ALA A 105 -9.03 6.52 1.38
C ALA A 105 -10.22 5.82 0.70
N PRO A 106 -11.43 6.41 0.78
CA PRO A 106 -12.56 5.90 0.01
C PRO A 106 -12.20 5.79 -1.47
N GLY A 107 -12.52 4.65 -2.09
CA GLY A 107 -12.13 4.34 -3.47
C GLY A 107 -10.69 3.87 -3.63
N GLY A 108 -9.94 3.79 -2.53
CA GLY A 108 -8.54 3.37 -2.56
C GLY A 108 -8.34 1.88 -2.81
N ILE A 109 -7.11 1.53 -3.12
CA ILE A 109 -6.70 0.17 -3.47
C ILE A 109 -5.56 -0.28 -2.56
N VAL A 110 -5.60 -1.56 -2.18
CA VAL A 110 -4.50 -2.25 -1.49
C VAL A 110 -4.03 -3.38 -2.40
N LEU A 111 -2.73 -3.42 -2.67
CA LEU A 111 -2.09 -4.50 -3.41
C LEU A 111 -1.20 -5.27 -2.46
N CYS A 112 -1.49 -6.56 -2.28
CA CYS A 112 -0.70 -7.47 -1.46
C CYS A 112 0.01 -8.47 -2.35
N GLU A 113 1.28 -8.75 -2.05
CA GLU A 113 2.03 -9.81 -2.70
C GLU A 113 2.33 -10.91 -1.69
N SER A 114 2.03 -12.16 -2.04
CA SER A 114 2.29 -13.32 -1.20
C SER A 114 2.84 -14.48 -2.02
N GLU A 115 3.38 -15.48 -1.33
CA GLU A 115 3.66 -16.77 -1.95
C GLU A 115 2.36 -17.54 -2.18
N THR A 116 2.40 -18.54 -3.06
CA THR A 116 1.27 -19.47 -3.28
C THR A 116 1.01 -20.27 -2.00
N GLY A 117 -0.25 -20.68 -1.79
CA GLY A 117 -0.67 -21.42 -0.61
C GLY A 117 -1.14 -20.56 0.55
N ILE A 118 -0.92 -19.26 0.49
CA ILE A 118 -1.49 -18.31 1.45
C ILE A 118 -2.94 -18.03 1.07
N VAL A 119 -3.82 -18.00 2.07
CA VAL A 119 -5.24 -17.63 1.89
C VAL A 119 -5.51 -16.38 2.71
N LEU A 120 -5.88 -15.31 2.03
CA LEU A 120 -6.27 -14.06 2.66
C LEU A 120 -7.80 -13.93 2.66
N PRO A 121 -8.37 -13.16 3.62
CA PRO A 121 -9.81 -13.02 3.71
C PRO A 121 -10.41 -12.32 2.48
N ALA A 122 -11.65 -12.68 2.13
CA ALA A 122 -12.39 -12.01 1.07
C ALA A 122 -12.76 -10.58 1.45
N GLN A 123 -12.83 -10.29 2.74
CA GLN A 123 -13.17 -8.98 3.27
C GLN A 123 -12.47 -8.74 4.59
N THR A 124 -11.97 -7.53 4.80
CA THR A 124 -11.40 -7.08 6.07
C THR A 124 -11.83 -5.64 6.30
N GLY A 125 -12.71 -5.42 7.29
CA GLY A 125 -13.36 -4.13 7.46
C GLY A 125 -14.13 -3.75 6.18
N SER A 126 -13.88 -2.58 5.66
CA SER A 126 -14.49 -2.10 4.41
C SER A 126 -13.71 -2.50 3.15
N LEU A 127 -12.56 -3.16 3.30
CA LEU A 127 -11.80 -3.66 2.15
C LEU A 127 -12.40 -4.97 1.64
N THR A 128 -12.66 -5.04 0.36
CA THR A 128 -13.19 -6.22 -0.31
C THR A 128 -12.19 -6.69 -1.35
N LEU A 129 -11.89 -8.00 -1.35
CA LEU A 129 -11.05 -8.60 -2.37
C LEU A 129 -11.75 -8.52 -3.72
N GLN A 130 -11.17 -7.76 -4.64
CA GLN A 130 -11.73 -7.58 -5.98
C GLN A 130 -11.16 -8.59 -6.97
N LYS A 131 -9.86 -8.86 -6.89
CA LYS A 131 -9.18 -9.71 -7.86
C LYS A 131 -7.92 -10.31 -7.27
N GLN A 132 -7.58 -11.49 -7.78
CA GLN A 132 -6.35 -12.20 -7.46
C GLN A 132 -5.66 -12.59 -8.76
N TYR A 133 -4.36 -12.37 -8.80
CA TYR A 133 -3.53 -12.73 -9.97
C TYR A 133 -2.46 -13.71 -9.51
N LYS A 134 -2.16 -14.68 -10.36
CA LYS A 134 -1.08 -15.64 -10.10
C LYS A 134 0.03 -15.47 -11.13
N TYR A 135 1.25 -15.26 -10.65
CA TYR A 135 2.46 -15.14 -11.47
C TYR A 135 3.49 -16.15 -10.97
N GLY A 136 3.57 -17.34 -11.60
CA GLY A 136 4.46 -18.38 -11.12
C GLY A 136 4.14 -18.81 -9.69
N LYS A 137 5.06 -18.52 -8.77
CA LYS A 137 4.91 -18.85 -7.33
C LYS A 137 4.45 -17.67 -6.50
N VAL A 138 4.01 -16.58 -7.13
CA VAL A 138 3.61 -15.35 -6.45
C VAL A 138 2.14 -15.09 -6.71
N LEU A 139 1.41 -14.70 -5.66
CA LEU A 139 0.04 -14.23 -5.73
C LEU A 139 0.00 -12.73 -5.49
N LEU A 140 -0.77 -12.03 -6.30
CA LEU A 140 -1.07 -10.62 -6.12
C LEU A 140 -2.56 -10.49 -5.79
N TRP A 141 -2.86 -9.86 -4.66
CA TRP A 141 -4.22 -9.66 -4.14
C TRP A 141 -4.58 -8.19 -4.24
N LYS A 142 -5.68 -7.89 -4.92
CA LYS A 142 -6.19 -6.52 -5.05
C LYS A 142 -7.44 -6.35 -4.22
N TYR A 143 -7.34 -5.53 -3.17
CA TYR A 143 -8.47 -5.09 -2.36
C TYR A 143 -8.89 -3.69 -2.76
N THR A 144 -10.18 -3.41 -2.65
CA THR A 144 -10.72 -2.08 -2.88
C THR A 144 -11.55 -1.64 -1.69
N LYS A 145 -11.49 -0.36 -1.38
CA LYS A 145 -12.36 0.27 -0.39
C LYS A 145 -13.47 1.00 -1.15
N PRO A 146 -14.74 0.78 -0.79
CA PRO A 146 -15.83 1.44 -1.50
C PRO A 146 -15.77 2.94 -1.32
N MET A 147 -16.34 3.68 -2.26
CA MET A 147 -16.64 5.07 -2.08
C MET A 147 -17.67 5.20 -0.95
N GLN A 148 -17.75 6.38 -0.33
CA GLN A 148 -18.69 6.63 0.75
C GLN A 148 -20.12 6.23 0.33
N SER A 149 -20.84 5.48 1.20
CA SER A 149 -22.19 5.03 0.91
C SER A 149 -23.20 6.21 0.99
N ALA A 150 -24.36 6.06 0.31
CA ALA A 150 -25.41 7.07 0.35
C ALA A 150 -25.92 7.32 1.78
N ALA A 151 -25.98 6.27 2.61
CA ALA A 151 -26.38 6.39 4.00
C ALA A 151 -25.38 7.22 4.84
N GLU A 152 -24.10 7.08 4.58
CA GLU A 152 -23.05 7.87 5.23
C GLU A 152 -23.11 9.33 4.79
N GLN A 153 -23.41 9.60 3.52
CA GLN A 153 -23.59 10.96 3.00
C GLN A 153 -24.81 11.65 3.64
N GLU A 154 -25.91 10.92 3.80
CA GLU A 154 -27.09 11.45 4.49
C GLU A 154 -26.81 11.74 5.97
N GLY A 155 -26.01 10.90 6.63
CA GLY A 155 -25.60 11.11 8.01
C GLY A 155 -24.72 12.34 8.19
N GLU A 156 -23.88 12.65 7.25
CA GLU A 156 -23.02 13.84 7.26
C GLU A 156 -23.80 15.14 6.96
N ALA A 157 -24.88 15.05 6.24
CA ALA A 157 -25.73 16.20 5.89
C ALA A 157 -26.63 16.65 7.05
N LEU A 158 -26.77 15.85 8.08
CA LEU A 158 -27.57 16.15 9.27
C LEU A 158 -26.70 16.72 10.40
#